data_88dbc3611006b7e2d0af4f1c1088aead
#
_entry.id   88dbc3611006b7e2d0af4f1c1088aead
#
_cell.length_a   1.000
_cell.length_b   1.000
_cell.length_c   1.000
_cell.angle_alpha   90.00
_cell.angle_beta   90.00
_cell.angle_gamma   90.00
#
_symmetry.space_group_name_H-M   'P 1'
#
loop_
_entity.id
_entity.type
_entity.pdbx_description
1 polymer ?
#
loop_
_entity_poly.entity_id
_entity_poly.type
_entity_poly.pdbx_seq_one_letter_code
_entity_poly.pdbx_strand_id
1 'polypeptide(L)'
;REKVGVMYGNPETTPGGRALKFFSSVRLDVRRGEVIKNGTELIGNKTKVKVVKNKVAPPFKTAEFDILYGEGISKEGNILDFAVENNIIKKSGAWFSYNGEKIGQGRDNVRKYMVENKEFTTEIDRQVRELLKNNSGYLPSEADNSDNTDGEQPTETETTETTEE
;
A
#
# COMPACT_ATOMS: atom_id res chain seq x y z
N ARG A 1 -17.32 -8.47 17.68
CA ARG A 1 -18.43 -9.13 18.38
C ARG A 1 -19.21 -9.99 17.41
N GLU A 2 -19.54 -11.19 17.79
CA GLU A 2 -20.37 -12.11 17.01
C GLU A 2 -21.82 -12.08 17.50
N LYS A 3 -22.75 -12.22 16.57
CA LYS A 3 -24.16 -12.41 16.88
C LYS A 3 -24.42 -13.89 17.18
N VAL A 4 -25.03 -14.18 18.29
CA VAL A 4 -25.46 -15.53 18.66
C VAL A 4 -26.70 -15.91 17.83
N GLY A 5 -26.75 -17.13 17.29
CA GLY A 5 -27.92 -17.68 16.59
C GLY A 5 -28.01 -17.33 15.11
N VAL A 6 -26.97 -16.82 14.47
CA VAL A 6 -26.94 -16.60 13.02
C VAL A 6 -26.53 -17.90 12.33
N MET A 7 -27.47 -18.63 11.75
CA MET A 7 -27.19 -19.88 11.01
C MET A 7 -26.69 -19.63 9.58
N TYR A 8 -26.99 -18.48 8.99
CA TYR A 8 -26.58 -18.11 7.63
C TYR A 8 -26.07 -16.66 7.60
N GLY A 9 -24.98 -16.39 6.84
CA GLY A 9 -24.38 -15.08 6.66
C GLY A 9 -23.25 -14.80 7.63
N ASN A 10 -22.73 -13.55 7.62
CA ASN A 10 -21.62 -13.15 8.48
C ASN A 10 -22.12 -12.80 9.89
N PRO A 11 -21.74 -13.55 10.93
CA PRO A 11 -22.13 -13.28 12.31
C PRO A 11 -21.45 -12.06 12.91
N GLU A 12 -20.37 -11.57 12.30
CA GLU A 12 -19.60 -10.44 12.81
C GLU A 12 -20.40 -9.14 12.80
N THR A 13 -20.37 -8.42 13.91
CA THR A 13 -21.03 -7.12 14.05
C THR A 13 -20.18 -6.16 14.86
N THR A 14 -20.25 -4.87 14.53
CA THR A 14 -19.60 -3.83 15.31
C THR A 14 -20.27 -3.66 16.67
N PRO A 15 -19.53 -3.38 17.76
CA PRO A 15 -20.13 -2.93 19.01
C PRO A 15 -20.85 -1.58 18.82
N GLY A 16 -21.81 -1.25 19.68
CA GLY A 16 -22.54 0.02 19.59
C GLY A 16 -23.73 0.05 18.63
N GLY A 17 -24.21 -1.12 18.18
CA GLY A 17 -25.45 -1.22 17.40
C GLY A 17 -25.32 -0.69 15.96
N ARG A 18 -26.37 -0.02 15.48
CA ARG A 18 -26.46 0.44 14.07
C ARG A 18 -25.84 1.82 13.84
N ALA A 19 -25.61 2.62 14.88
CA ALA A 19 -25.18 4.01 14.76
C ALA A 19 -23.90 4.17 13.94
N LEU A 20 -22.83 3.42 14.26
CA LEU A 20 -21.57 3.47 13.52
C LEU A 20 -21.74 3.14 12.04
N LYS A 21 -22.63 2.21 11.70
CA LYS A 21 -22.89 1.84 10.29
C LYS A 21 -23.52 2.98 9.50
N PHE A 22 -24.36 3.80 10.12
CA PHE A 22 -25.00 4.93 9.47
C PHE A 22 -24.10 6.16 9.40
N PHE A 23 -23.45 6.51 10.50
CA PHE A 23 -22.67 7.75 10.61
C PHE A 23 -21.30 7.67 9.94
N SER A 24 -20.65 6.48 9.86
CA SER A 24 -19.37 6.34 9.18
C SER A 24 -19.44 6.79 7.70
N SER A 25 -18.48 7.58 7.26
CA SER A 25 -18.30 7.95 5.84
C SER A 25 -17.68 6.82 5.03
N VAL A 26 -16.70 6.15 5.60
CA VAL A 26 -16.03 4.98 4.99
C VAL A 26 -16.07 3.82 5.97
N ARG A 27 -16.25 2.61 5.44
CA ARG A 27 -16.15 1.37 6.20
C ARG A 27 -15.36 0.34 5.41
N LEU A 28 -14.31 -0.14 6.03
CA LEU A 28 -13.40 -1.14 5.47
C LEU A 28 -13.57 -2.46 6.23
N ASP A 29 -13.53 -3.57 5.50
CA ASP A 29 -13.39 -4.92 6.05
C ASP A 29 -11.96 -5.36 5.78
N VAL A 30 -11.17 -5.50 6.83
CA VAL A 30 -9.76 -5.87 6.78
C VAL A 30 -9.62 -7.31 7.24
N ARG A 31 -9.11 -8.16 6.35
CA ARG A 31 -8.92 -9.60 6.60
C ARG A 31 -7.46 -9.97 6.45
N ARG A 32 -6.97 -10.71 7.43
CA ARG A 32 -5.67 -11.37 7.34
C ARG A 32 -5.79 -12.57 6.40
N GLY A 33 -4.92 -12.65 5.41
CA GLY A 33 -4.81 -13.75 4.47
C GLY A 33 -3.67 -14.70 4.81
N GLU A 34 -2.98 -15.18 3.79
CA GLU A 34 -1.87 -16.12 3.90
C GLU A 34 -0.68 -15.51 4.64
N VAL A 35 0.06 -16.39 5.32
CA VAL A 35 1.28 -16.00 6.03
C VAL A 35 2.46 -16.03 5.06
N ILE A 36 3.25 -14.98 5.06
CA ILE A 36 4.48 -14.87 4.27
C ILE A 36 5.63 -15.40 5.10
N LYS A 37 6.37 -16.36 4.52
CA LYS A 37 7.49 -17.03 5.17
C LYS A 37 8.76 -16.84 4.34
N ASN A 38 9.89 -16.66 5.03
CA ASN A 38 11.21 -16.76 4.44
C ASN A 38 11.90 -18.00 5.06
N GLY A 39 11.86 -19.12 4.32
CA GLY A 39 12.22 -20.44 4.89
C GLY A 39 11.26 -20.84 5.99
N THR A 40 11.74 -20.97 7.22
CA THR A 40 10.95 -21.31 8.42
C THR A 40 10.43 -20.09 9.18
N GLU A 41 10.97 -18.90 8.91
CA GLU A 41 10.63 -17.67 9.62
C GLU A 41 9.37 -17.02 9.05
N LEU A 42 8.49 -16.57 9.94
CA LEU A 42 7.28 -15.82 9.61
C LEU A 42 7.62 -14.33 9.49
N ILE A 43 7.67 -13.80 8.27
CA ILE A 43 8.09 -12.41 8.01
C ILE A 43 6.91 -11.46 7.81
N GLY A 44 5.71 -11.97 7.59
CA GLY A 44 4.56 -11.11 7.34
C GLY A 44 3.28 -11.88 7.01
N ASN A 45 2.28 -11.16 6.54
CA ASN A 45 1.06 -11.75 6.03
C ASN A 45 0.46 -10.93 4.88
N LYS A 46 -0.18 -11.63 3.98
CA LYS A 46 -1.03 -11.02 2.95
C LYS A 46 -2.29 -10.49 3.61
N THR A 47 -2.68 -9.29 3.28
CA THR A 47 -3.86 -8.63 3.85
C THR A 47 -4.80 -8.23 2.73
N LYS A 48 -6.08 -8.54 2.92
CA LYS A 48 -7.16 -8.16 2.01
C LYS A 48 -8.03 -7.11 2.67
N VAL A 49 -8.22 -5.98 1.98
CA VAL A 49 -9.06 -4.88 2.41
C VAL A 49 -10.19 -4.69 1.40
N LYS A 50 -11.43 -4.81 1.88
CA LYS A 50 -12.62 -4.56 1.07
C LYS A 50 -13.33 -3.29 1.52
N VAL A 51 -13.60 -2.38 0.60
CA VAL A 51 -14.40 -1.19 0.85
C VAL A 51 -15.87 -1.58 0.90
N VAL A 52 -16.44 -1.70 2.10
CA VAL A 52 -17.84 -2.13 2.30
C VAL A 52 -18.82 -0.97 2.16
N LYS A 53 -18.40 0.24 2.53
CA LYS A 53 -19.17 1.48 2.40
C LYS A 53 -18.21 2.63 2.11
N ASN A 54 -18.60 3.47 1.16
CA ASN A 54 -17.90 4.72 0.89
C ASN A 54 -18.93 5.77 0.42
N LYS A 55 -18.93 6.95 1.06
CA LYS A 55 -19.79 8.07 0.72
C LYS A 55 -19.12 9.09 -0.21
N VAL A 56 -17.78 9.01 -0.35
CA VAL A 56 -16.98 10.01 -1.07
C VAL A 56 -16.38 9.47 -2.37
N ALA A 57 -16.45 8.16 -2.61
CA ALA A 57 -15.98 7.51 -3.84
C ALA A 57 -16.74 6.18 -4.07
N PRO A 58 -16.64 5.54 -5.26
CA PRO A 58 -17.28 4.27 -5.54
C PRO A 58 -16.87 3.18 -4.53
N PRO A 59 -17.85 2.52 -3.86
CA PRO A 59 -17.59 1.46 -2.90
C PRO A 59 -17.27 0.11 -3.57
N PHE A 60 -17.09 -0.94 -2.76
CA PHE A 60 -16.94 -2.36 -3.15
C PHE A 60 -15.62 -2.72 -3.85
N LYS A 61 -14.67 -1.79 -3.91
CA LYS A 61 -13.32 -2.11 -4.35
C LYS A 61 -12.60 -2.97 -3.31
N THR A 62 -11.71 -3.82 -3.77
CA THR A 62 -10.87 -4.68 -2.94
C THR A 62 -9.41 -4.41 -3.28
N ALA A 63 -8.57 -4.31 -2.26
CA ALA A 63 -7.11 -4.26 -2.39
C ALA A 63 -6.50 -5.41 -1.62
N GLU A 64 -5.44 -6.01 -2.16
CA GLU A 64 -4.64 -7.03 -1.51
C GLU A 64 -3.18 -6.56 -1.52
N PHE A 65 -2.53 -6.68 -0.37
CA PHE A 65 -1.13 -6.28 -0.21
C PHE A 65 -0.47 -7.02 0.93
N ASP A 66 0.85 -7.02 0.92
CA ASP A 66 1.66 -7.66 1.95
C ASP A 66 1.98 -6.68 3.08
N ILE A 67 1.80 -7.16 4.32
CA ILE A 67 2.28 -6.47 5.52
C ILE A 67 3.45 -7.27 6.07
N LEU A 68 4.62 -6.66 6.11
CA LEU A 68 5.83 -7.24 6.67
C LEU A 68 6.02 -6.78 8.12
N TYR A 69 6.43 -7.69 8.98
CA TYR A 69 6.62 -7.37 10.39
C TYR A 69 7.85 -6.46 10.56
N GLY A 70 7.64 -5.34 11.26
CA GLY A 70 8.66 -4.32 11.45
C GLY A 70 8.81 -3.29 10.32
N GLU A 71 8.39 -3.62 9.09
CA GLU A 71 8.49 -2.73 7.91
C GLU A 71 7.14 -2.08 7.55
N GLY A 72 6.02 -2.81 7.78
CA GLY A 72 4.70 -2.35 7.39
C GLY A 72 4.27 -2.82 6.00
N ILE A 73 3.56 -1.99 5.25
CA ILE A 73 3.07 -2.32 3.89
C ILE A 73 4.24 -2.35 2.92
N SER A 74 4.43 -3.48 2.23
CA SER A 74 5.47 -3.64 1.20
C SER A 74 5.08 -2.90 -0.08
N LYS A 75 5.63 -1.70 -0.28
CA LYS A 75 5.41 -0.91 -1.51
C LYS A 75 5.97 -1.62 -2.73
N GLU A 76 7.19 -2.11 -2.63
CA GLU A 76 7.90 -2.80 -3.72
C GLU A 76 7.20 -4.10 -4.12
N GLY A 77 6.66 -4.84 -3.15
CA GLY A 77 5.85 -6.03 -3.40
C GLY A 77 4.59 -5.70 -4.21
N ASN A 78 3.90 -4.62 -3.86
CA ASN A 78 2.72 -4.17 -4.59
C ASN A 78 3.06 -3.68 -6.01
N ILE A 79 4.11 -2.87 -6.17
CA ILE A 79 4.58 -2.41 -7.47
C ILE A 79 4.93 -3.60 -8.36
N LEU A 80 5.63 -4.61 -7.81
CA LEU A 80 6.00 -5.82 -8.53
C LEU A 80 4.76 -6.60 -9.00
N ASP A 81 3.78 -6.82 -8.12
CA ASP A 81 2.57 -7.55 -8.46
C ASP A 81 1.78 -6.84 -9.58
N PHE A 82 1.59 -5.52 -9.48
CA PHE A 82 0.96 -4.73 -10.53
C PHE A 82 1.76 -4.71 -11.84
N ALA A 83 3.09 -4.63 -11.76
CA ALA A 83 3.95 -4.68 -12.94
C ALA A 83 3.87 -6.02 -13.67
N VAL A 84 3.72 -7.12 -12.94
CA VAL A 84 3.51 -8.46 -13.51
C VAL A 84 2.12 -8.59 -14.12
N GLU A 85 1.06 -8.15 -13.44
CA GLU A 85 -0.31 -8.17 -13.95
C GLU A 85 -0.47 -7.40 -15.26
N ASN A 86 0.26 -6.28 -15.39
CA ASN A 86 0.23 -5.43 -16.59
C ASN A 86 1.34 -5.74 -17.60
N ASN A 87 2.06 -6.85 -17.46
CA ASN A 87 3.12 -7.29 -18.36
C ASN A 87 4.30 -6.31 -18.53
N ILE A 88 4.50 -5.36 -17.62
CA ILE A 88 5.69 -4.51 -17.53
C ILE A 88 6.89 -5.40 -17.15
N ILE A 89 6.72 -6.22 -16.12
CA ILE A 89 7.65 -7.26 -15.72
C ILE A 89 7.09 -8.61 -16.18
N LYS A 90 7.85 -9.34 -16.97
CA LYS A 90 7.45 -10.67 -17.45
C LYS A 90 7.85 -11.73 -16.45
N LYS A 91 6.89 -12.60 -16.09
CA LYS A 91 7.12 -13.76 -15.23
C LYS A 91 7.07 -15.03 -16.07
N SER A 92 8.13 -15.80 -16.02
CA SER A 92 8.23 -17.12 -16.68
C SER A 92 8.64 -18.17 -15.63
N GLY A 93 7.67 -18.95 -15.17
CA GLY A 93 7.85 -19.85 -14.04
C GLY A 93 8.27 -19.09 -12.78
N ALA A 94 9.44 -19.39 -12.23
CA ALA A 94 10.02 -18.70 -11.08
C ALA A 94 10.85 -17.45 -11.44
N TRP A 95 11.11 -17.21 -12.73
CA TRP A 95 11.97 -16.13 -13.19
C TRP A 95 11.17 -14.88 -13.56
N PHE A 96 11.74 -13.73 -13.19
CA PHE A 96 11.22 -12.41 -13.54
C PHE A 96 12.22 -11.73 -14.48
N SER A 97 11.71 -11.05 -15.49
CA SER A 97 12.52 -10.32 -16.46
C SER A 97 11.89 -8.98 -16.83
N TYR A 98 12.75 -8.00 -17.06
CA TYR A 98 12.37 -6.65 -17.50
C TYR A 98 13.22 -6.29 -18.72
N ASN A 99 12.60 -5.79 -19.79
CA ASN A 99 13.26 -5.45 -21.07
C ASN A 99 14.16 -6.58 -21.63
N GLY A 100 13.82 -7.84 -21.37
CA GLY A 100 14.59 -9.00 -21.81
C GLY A 100 15.70 -9.45 -20.85
N GLU A 101 16.03 -8.66 -19.84
CA GLU A 101 17.01 -8.99 -18.80
C GLU A 101 16.35 -9.69 -17.61
N LYS A 102 17.01 -10.71 -17.07
CA LYS A 102 16.56 -11.40 -15.86
C LYS A 102 16.90 -10.58 -14.62
N ILE A 103 15.87 -10.20 -13.85
CA ILE A 103 16.03 -9.40 -12.62
C ILE A 103 16.08 -10.26 -11.35
N GLY A 104 15.60 -11.49 -11.39
CA GLY A 104 15.70 -12.40 -10.25
C GLY A 104 14.83 -13.64 -10.39
N GLN A 105 15.07 -14.59 -9.48
CA GLN A 105 14.29 -15.80 -9.33
C GLN A 105 13.52 -15.76 -8.01
N GLY A 106 12.21 -15.91 -8.09
CA GLY A 106 11.30 -15.82 -6.94
C GLY A 106 10.93 -14.39 -6.58
N ARG A 107 9.68 -14.22 -6.09
CA ARG A 107 9.09 -12.91 -5.78
C ARG A 107 9.88 -12.14 -4.70
N ASP A 108 10.35 -12.86 -3.67
CA ASP A 108 11.07 -12.22 -2.56
C ASP A 108 12.45 -11.68 -2.97
N ASN A 109 13.15 -12.41 -3.86
CA ASN A 109 14.45 -11.95 -4.36
C ASN A 109 14.29 -10.72 -5.26
N VAL A 110 13.24 -10.69 -6.10
CA VAL A 110 12.96 -9.53 -6.95
C VAL A 110 12.53 -8.34 -6.08
N ARG A 111 11.73 -8.56 -5.02
CA ARG A 111 11.39 -7.51 -4.05
C ARG A 111 12.64 -6.92 -3.39
N LYS A 112 13.58 -7.77 -2.93
CA LYS A 112 14.86 -7.31 -2.36
C LYS A 112 15.66 -6.51 -3.38
N TYR A 113 15.76 -7.01 -4.62
CA TYR A 113 16.41 -6.29 -5.71
C TYR A 113 15.80 -4.90 -5.93
N MET A 114 14.46 -4.77 -5.88
CA MET A 114 13.78 -3.49 -6.00
C MET A 114 14.05 -2.55 -4.81
N VAL A 115 14.17 -3.07 -3.59
CA VAL A 115 14.56 -2.29 -2.41
C VAL A 115 15.97 -1.72 -2.54
N GLU A 116 16.90 -2.54 -3.05
CA GLU A 116 18.31 -2.17 -3.25
C GLU A 116 18.49 -1.19 -4.44
N ASN A 117 17.68 -1.33 -5.48
CA ASN A 117 17.78 -0.53 -6.71
C ASN A 117 16.62 0.47 -6.82
N LYS A 118 16.73 1.58 -6.11
CA LYS A 118 15.68 2.61 -6.04
C LYS A 118 15.34 3.26 -7.39
N GLU A 119 16.35 3.44 -8.27
CA GLU A 119 16.14 3.99 -9.62
C GLU A 119 15.24 3.07 -10.46
N PHE A 120 15.55 1.77 -10.45
CA PHE A 120 14.73 0.76 -11.10
C PHE A 120 13.29 0.76 -10.56
N THR A 121 13.14 0.79 -9.24
CA THR A 121 11.82 0.80 -8.59
C THR A 121 11.01 2.04 -8.96
N THR A 122 11.64 3.20 -9.01
CA THR A 122 10.99 4.47 -9.38
C THR A 122 10.52 4.43 -10.84
N GLU A 123 11.31 3.86 -11.74
CA GLU A 123 10.94 3.72 -13.15
C GLU A 123 9.73 2.78 -13.33
N ILE A 124 9.74 1.63 -12.63
CA ILE A 124 8.59 0.69 -12.67
C ILE A 124 7.35 1.34 -12.05
N ASP A 125 7.47 2.02 -10.89
CA ASP A 125 6.35 2.71 -10.24
C ASP A 125 5.75 3.78 -11.17
N ARG A 126 6.58 4.56 -11.87
CA ARG A 126 6.14 5.53 -12.87
C ARG A 126 5.28 4.88 -13.96
N GLN A 127 5.76 3.79 -14.56
CA GLN A 127 5.04 3.06 -15.60
C GLN A 127 3.72 2.47 -15.10
N VAL A 128 3.72 1.89 -13.90
CA VAL A 128 2.51 1.36 -13.25
C VAL A 128 1.48 2.49 -13.03
N ARG A 129 1.91 3.64 -12.50
CA ARG A 129 1.02 4.79 -12.27
C ARG A 129 0.46 5.37 -13.56
N GLU A 130 1.24 5.46 -14.62
CA GLU A 130 0.77 5.91 -15.95
C GLU A 130 -0.30 4.98 -16.50
N LEU A 131 -0.12 3.65 -16.39
CA LEU A 131 -1.15 2.69 -16.80
C LEU A 131 -2.42 2.79 -15.96
N LEU A 132 -2.30 2.96 -14.64
CA LEU A 132 -3.45 3.13 -13.75
C LEU A 132 -4.23 4.41 -14.07
N LYS A 133 -3.56 5.52 -14.39
CA LYS A 133 -4.21 6.76 -14.84
C LYS A 133 -5.01 6.55 -16.11
N ASN A 134 -4.43 5.86 -17.09
CA ASN A 134 -5.07 5.60 -18.38
C ASN A 134 -6.28 4.65 -18.26
N ASN A 135 -6.20 3.65 -17.37
CA ASN A 135 -7.24 2.63 -17.23
C ASN A 135 -8.38 3.01 -16.29
N SER A 136 -8.18 3.90 -15.32
CA SER A 136 -9.16 4.15 -14.27
C SER A 136 -9.94 5.46 -14.40
N GLY A 137 -9.58 6.36 -15.30
CA GLY A 137 -10.13 7.71 -15.33
C GLY A 137 -9.90 8.47 -14.01
N TYR A 138 -9.05 7.93 -13.13
CA TYR A 138 -8.69 8.51 -11.85
C TYR A 138 -7.62 9.58 -12.09
N LEU A 139 -7.99 10.83 -11.88
CA LEU A 139 -7.04 11.92 -11.75
C LEU A 139 -6.56 11.95 -10.29
N PRO A 140 -5.29 11.63 -9.98
CA PRO A 140 -4.76 11.87 -8.65
C PRO A 140 -4.78 13.38 -8.42
N SER A 141 -5.30 13.82 -7.26
CA SER A 141 -5.10 15.18 -6.80
C SER A 141 -3.59 15.42 -6.62
N GLU A 142 -3.12 16.61 -6.98
CA GLU A 142 -1.70 17.00 -6.91
C GLU A 142 -1.08 16.94 -5.51
N ALA A 143 -1.83 16.47 -4.51
CA ALA A 143 -1.41 16.34 -3.11
C ALA A 143 -0.44 15.17 -2.82
N ASP A 144 -0.25 14.24 -3.75
CA ASP A 144 0.60 13.05 -3.52
C ASP A 144 2.11 13.27 -3.80
N ASN A 145 2.52 14.49 -4.18
CA ASN A 145 3.92 14.81 -4.51
C ASN A 145 4.69 15.61 -3.45
N SER A 146 4.14 15.82 -2.24
CA SER A 146 4.75 16.71 -1.25
C SER A 146 5.34 16.02 -0.02
N ASP A 147 5.92 14.82 -0.19
CA ASP A 147 6.62 14.18 0.93
C ASP A 147 8.02 13.73 0.52
N ASN A 148 8.92 14.70 0.30
CA ASN A 148 10.39 14.56 0.37
C ASN A 148 11.08 15.92 0.22
N THR A 149 10.92 16.79 1.22
CA THR A 149 11.92 17.83 1.49
C THR A 149 12.10 17.91 3.00
N ASP A 150 13.12 17.24 3.49
CA ASP A 150 13.69 17.54 4.79
C ASP A 150 14.12 19.01 4.81
N GLY A 151 13.35 19.81 5.55
CA GLY A 151 13.64 21.21 5.78
C GLY A 151 14.70 21.34 6.87
N GLU A 152 15.91 21.70 6.47
CA GLU A 152 16.86 22.38 7.37
C GLU A 152 16.22 23.67 7.86
N GLN A 153 16.02 23.76 9.16
CA GLN A 153 15.67 25.02 9.84
C GLN A 153 16.91 25.89 9.99
N PRO A 154 16.89 27.14 9.53
CA PRO A 154 17.90 28.12 9.95
C PRO A 154 17.58 28.60 11.39
N THR A 155 18.55 28.41 12.27
CA THR A 155 18.56 29.02 13.59
C THR A 155 18.76 30.54 13.46
N GLU A 156 17.72 31.31 13.70
CA GLU A 156 17.84 32.76 13.93
C GLU A 156 18.30 33.01 15.36
N THR A 157 19.46 33.62 15.48
CA THR A 157 20.02 34.19 16.69
C THR A 157 19.34 35.53 16.96
N GLU A 158 18.55 35.62 18.00
CA GLU A 158 18.01 36.86 18.55
C GLU A 158 19.13 37.62 19.27
N THR A 159 19.52 38.76 18.69
CA THR A 159 20.33 39.77 19.35
C THR A 159 19.40 40.76 20.04
N THR A 160 19.41 40.74 21.36
CA THR A 160 18.84 41.79 22.20
C THR A 160 19.68 43.04 22.15
N GLU A 161 19.15 44.13 21.63
CA GLU A 161 19.67 45.49 21.92
C GLU A 161 18.74 46.18 22.90
N THR A 162 19.32 46.42 24.05
CA THR A 162 18.88 47.36 25.08
C THR A 162 19.17 48.79 24.60
N THR A 163 18.19 49.69 24.67
CA THR A 163 18.44 51.15 24.71
C THR A 163 17.54 51.79 25.75
N GLU A 164 18.25 52.44 26.67
CA GLU A 164 17.74 53.37 27.70
C GLU A 164 17.11 54.61 27.06
N GLU A 165 15.99 55.10 27.62
CA GLU A 165 15.75 56.43 28.17
C GLU A 165 14.34 56.51 28.71
#